data_2148714850f6581eded0b730a7eefd88
#
_entry.id   2148714850f6581eded0b730a7eefd88
#
_cell.length_a   1.000
_cell.length_b   1.000
_cell.length_c   1.000
_cell.angle_alpha   90.00
_cell.angle_beta   90.00
_cell.angle_gamma   90.00
#
_symmetry.space_group_name_H-M   'P 1'
#
loop_
_entity.id
_entity.type
_entity.pdbx_description
1 polymer ?
#
loop_
_entity_poly.entity_id
_entity_poly.type
_entity_poly.pdbx_seq_one_letter_code
_entity_poly.pdbx_strand_id
1 'polypeptide(L)'
;MTGPPQQQTTRSHHRMPSFPAFEASGRYDEALSAPQGRGRNANDPFARAAHEALASHRKPATLEEKTDAVVSCVCAQNPLREVLYKLLVHCTEQRSFCEVEEFLAKQDECVYSHVEQTPHALIFMLVDTDGLERVSLDAQGNALDEAYLATLSEDEADDLVDSFALITTEAGRAAAALLNPARRLRARLAEHPHRTETYHKLLSLCAQSPQTLPQIEQFFKDTPGLALDQVTSYHTLSPDYYVDRLEKCGVIVWRGAWCATQAGVEALAAWPEPASHSA
;
A
#
# COMPACT_ATOMS: atom_id res chain seq x y z
N MET A 1 -61.27 31.75 -0.88
CA MET A 1 -60.67 30.50 -0.46
C MET A 1 -60.10 29.81 -1.70
N THR A 2 -58.86 30.05 -1.99
CA THR A 2 -58.13 29.47 -3.14
C THR A 2 -56.85 28.90 -2.60
N GLY A 3 -56.74 27.56 -2.62
CA GLY A 3 -55.57 26.82 -2.14
C GLY A 3 -54.40 26.95 -3.13
N PRO A 4 -53.14 26.76 -2.65
CA PRO A 4 -51.95 26.88 -3.48
C PRO A 4 -51.74 25.65 -4.36
N PRO A 5 -51.08 25.82 -5.53
CA PRO A 5 -50.81 24.71 -6.45
C PRO A 5 -49.71 23.80 -5.93
N GLN A 6 -49.92 22.47 -6.07
CA GLN A 6 -48.92 21.42 -5.82
C GLN A 6 -47.83 21.44 -6.89
N GLN A 7 -46.58 21.63 -6.46
CA GLN A 7 -45.41 21.44 -7.32
C GLN A 7 -45.12 19.92 -7.47
N GLN A 8 -45.28 19.43 -8.68
CA GLN A 8 -44.80 18.08 -9.07
C GLN A 8 -43.29 18.12 -9.24
N THR A 9 -42.58 17.46 -8.34
CA THR A 9 -41.12 17.18 -8.47
C THR A 9 -40.91 16.01 -9.44
N THR A 10 -40.54 16.33 -10.66
CA THR A 10 -40.05 15.35 -11.65
C THR A 10 -38.66 14.89 -11.22
N ARG A 11 -38.58 13.66 -10.70
CA ARG A 11 -37.32 12.95 -10.51
C ARG A 11 -36.73 12.60 -11.88
N SER A 12 -35.72 13.33 -12.28
CA SER A 12 -34.85 12.97 -13.40
C SER A 12 -33.95 11.79 -12.98
N HIS A 13 -34.27 10.61 -13.47
CA HIS A 13 -33.36 9.46 -13.37
C HIS A 13 -32.21 9.68 -14.36
N HIS A 14 -31.07 10.13 -13.88
CA HIS A 14 -29.82 10.04 -14.63
C HIS A 14 -29.45 8.56 -14.74
N ARG A 15 -29.67 8.05 -15.93
CA ARG A 15 -29.23 6.72 -16.37
C ARG A 15 -27.72 6.77 -16.52
N MET A 16 -26.99 6.09 -15.65
CA MET A 16 -25.53 5.89 -15.82
C MET A 16 -25.29 5.20 -17.18
N PRO A 17 -24.25 5.62 -17.92
CA PRO A 17 -23.84 4.90 -19.12
C PRO A 17 -23.39 3.50 -18.73
N SER A 18 -24.03 2.48 -19.30
CA SER A 18 -23.61 1.09 -19.21
C SER A 18 -22.28 0.94 -19.95
N PHE A 19 -21.21 0.64 -19.21
CA PHE A 19 -19.98 0.17 -19.82
C PHE A 19 -20.26 -1.14 -20.57
N PRO A 20 -19.68 -1.33 -21.78
CA PRO A 20 -19.81 -2.60 -22.48
C PRO A 20 -19.18 -3.69 -21.61
N ALA A 21 -19.93 -4.77 -21.40
CA ALA A 21 -19.42 -5.96 -20.77
C ALA A 21 -18.20 -6.43 -21.54
N PHE A 22 -17.05 -6.52 -20.87
CA PHE A 22 -15.86 -7.14 -21.40
C PHE A 22 -16.18 -8.63 -21.50
N GLU A 23 -16.47 -9.10 -22.70
CA GLU A 23 -16.55 -10.53 -22.97
C GLU A 23 -15.18 -11.13 -22.68
N ALA A 24 -15.05 -11.74 -21.50
CA ALA A 24 -13.91 -12.58 -21.17
C ALA A 24 -13.91 -13.73 -22.18
N SER A 25 -13.02 -13.64 -23.17
CA SER A 25 -12.80 -14.70 -24.14
C SER A 25 -12.42 -15.97 -23.38
N GLY A 26 -13.21 -17.04 -23.59
CA GLY A 26 -13.16 -18.32 -22.91
C GLY A 26 -11.87 -19.13 -23.16
N ARG A 27 -10.73 -18.64 -22.72
CA ARG A 27 -9.46 -19.37 -22.69
C ARG A 27 -8.91 -19.64 -21.29
N TYR A 28 -9.62 -19.23 -20.24
CA TYR A 28 -9.21 -19.49 -18.86
C TYR A 28 -9.81 -20.75 -18.24
N ASP A 29 -10.88 -21.32 -18.83
CA ASP A 29 -11.53 -22.52 -18.30
C ASP A 29 -10.83 -23.86 -18.66
N GLU A 30 -9.91 -23.85 -19.62
CA GLU A 30 -9.16 -25.07 -19.97
C GLU A 30 -7.92 -25.33 -19.07
N ALA A 31 -7.44 -24.33 -18.35
CA ALA A 31 -6.30 -24.48 -17.44
C ALA A 31 -6.67 -25.03 -16.05
N LEU A 32 -7.96 -25.04 -15.68
CA LEU A 32 -8.44 -25.54 -14.39
C LEU A 32 -8.93 -27.00 -14.45
N SER A 33 -8.89 -27.64 -15.62
CA SER A 33 -9.17 -29.07 -15.78
C SER A 33 -7.90 -29.93 -15.79
N ALA A 34 -6.90 -29.54 -14.96
CA ALA A 34 -5.84 -30.47 -14.62
C ALA A 34 -6.47 -31.64 -13.84
N PRO A 35 -6.17 -32.92 -14.20
CA PRO A 35 -6.73 -34.05 -13.52
C PRO A 35 -6.45 -33.94 -12.04
N GLN A 36 -7.50 -34.12 -11.21
CA GLN A 36 -7.36 -34.24 -9.76
C GLN A 36 -6.46 -35.47 -9.48
N GLY A 37 -5.18 -35.27 -9.64
CA GLY A 37 -4.16 -36.22 -9.30
C GLY A 37 -4.14 -36.39 -7.79
N ARG A 38 -4.55 -37.59 -7.37
CA ARG A 38 -4.32 -38.27 -6.10
C ARG A 38 -3.51 -37.42 -5.14
N GLY A 39 -4.08 -37.17 -3.94
CA GLY A 39 -3.47 -36.38 -2.88
C GLY A 39 -1.96 -36.61 -2.81
N ARG A 40 -1.19 -35.57 -3.02
CA ARG A 40 0.25 -35.61 -2.79
C ARG A 40 0.41 -35.89 -1.30
N ASN A 41 0.81 -37.13 -0.98
CA ASN A 41 1.21 -37.47 0.37
C ASN A 41 2.35 -36.51 0.76
N ALA A 42 2.12 -35.65 1.73
CA ALA A 42 3.16 -34.76 2.28
C ALA A 42 4.39 -35.55 2.78
N ASN A 43 4.26 -36.86 2.95
CA ASN A 43 5.30 -37.81 3.36
C ASN A 43 5.95 -38.58 2.20
N ASP A 44 5.84 -38.13 0.95
CA ASP A 44 6.59 -38.75 -0.14
C ASP A 44 8.09 -38.40 -0.02
N PRO A 45 8.97 -39.35 0.34
CA PRO A 45 10.40 -39.09 0.51
C PRO A 45 11.08 -38.59 -0.77
N PHE A 46 10.53 -38.92 -1.96
CA PHE A 46 11.04 -38.40 -3.22
C PHE A 46 10.64 -36.94 -3.48
N ALA A 47 9.43 -36.53 -3.09
CA ALA A 47 9.02 -35.13 -3.18
C ALA A 47 9.83 -34.26 -2.20
N ARG A 48 10.09 -34.78 -1.00
CA ARG A 48 10.93 -34.10 0.01
C ARG A 48 12.39 -33.98 -0.44
N ALA A 49 13.00 -35.08 -0.93
CA ALA A 49 14.36 -35.06 -1.45
C ALA A 49 14.51 -34.15 -2.68
N ALA A 50 13.51 -34.11 -3.58
CA ALA A 50 13.52 -33.19 -4.72
C ALA A 50 13.40 -31.71 -4.27
N HIS A 51 12.62 -31.43 -3.23
CA HIS A 51 12.48 -30.10 -2.65
C HIS A 51 13.77 -29.65 -1.94
N GLU A 52 14.40 -30.57 -1.18
CA GLU A 52 15.70 -30.34 -0.52
C GLU A 52 16.84 -30.18 -1.54
N ALA A 53 16.85 -30.96 -2.62
CA ALA A 53 17.83 -30.82 -3.69
C ALA A 53 17.67 -29.51 -4.47
N LEU A 54 16.44 -29.03 -4.69
CA LEU A 54 16.16 -27.72 -5.30
C LEU A 54 16.52 -26.58 -4.34
N ALA A 55 16.29 -26.73 -3.05
CA ALA A 55 16.67 -25.76 -2.03
C ALA A 55 18.19 -25.66 -1.86
N SER A 56 18.93 -26.81 -1.91
CA SER A 56 20.39 -26.86 -1.74
C SER A 56 21.17 -26.24 -2.92
N HIS A 57 20.55 -26.07 -4.09
CA HIS A 57 21.16 -25.44 -5.26
C HIS A 57 20.80 -23.95 -5.43
N ARG A 58 19.88 -23.42 -4.61
CA ARG A 58 19.55 -22.00 -4.65
C ARG A 58 20.57 -21.25 -3.80
N LYS A 59 21.42 -20.47 -4.46
CA LYS A 59 22.29 -19.51 -3.75
C LYS A 59 21.39 -18.67 -2.83
N PRO A 60 21.75 -18.50 -1.53
CA PRO A 60 20.96 -17.67 -0.64
C PRO A 60 20.81 -16.28 -1.26
N ALA A 61 19.58 -15.73 -1.26
CA ALA A 61 19.29 -14.41 -1.80
C ALA A 61 20.10 -13.37 -1.04
N THR A 62 20.71 -12.44 -1.76
CA THR A 62 21.42 -11.32 -1.17
C THR A 62 20.44 -10.36 -0.48
N LEU A 63 20.94 -9.50 0.42
CA LEU A 63 20.13 -8.47 1.05
C LEU A 63 19.45 -7.56 0.00
N GLU A 64 20.15 -7.23 -1.08
CA GLU A 64 19.61 -6.43 -2.19
C GLU A 64 18.45 -7.14 -2.87
N GLU A 65 18.59 -8.42 -3.24
CA GLU A 65 17.54 -9.22 -3.86
C GLU A 65 16.30 -9.34 -2.94
N LYS A 66 16.49 -9.54 -1.64
CA LYS A 66 15.41 -9.58 -0.65
C LYS A 66 14.72 -8.20 -0.52
N THR A 67 15.50 -7.13 -0.45
CA THR A 67 14.97 -5.75 -0.40
C THR A 67 14.14 -5.43 -1.64
N ASP A 68 14.62 -5.80 -2.83
CA ASP A 68 13.89 -5.61 -4.08
C ASP A 68 12.59 -6.43 -4.13
N ALA A 69 12.59 -7.63 -3.59
CA ALA A 69 11.38 -8.45 -3.47
C ALA A 69 10.32 -7.76 -2.59
N VAL A 70 10.71 -7.24 -1.42
CA VAL A 70 9.82 -6.49 -0.52
C VAL A 70 9.28 -5.21 -1.21
N VAL A 71 10.17 -4.42 -1.82
CA VAL A 71 9.77 -3.20 -2.55
C VAL A 71 8.81 -3.53 -3.69
N SER A 72 9.09 -4.59 -4.45
CA SER A 72 8.24 -5.04 -5.55
C SER A 72 6.87 -5.48 -5.05
N CYS A 73 6.81 -6.25 -3.96
CA CYS A 73 5.57 -6.66 -3.32
C CYS A 73 4.72 -5.45 -2.92
N VAL A 74 5.30 -4.50 -2.19
CA VAL A 74 4.61 -3.28 -1.72
C VAL A 74 4.16 -2.42 -2.90
N CYS A 75 4.99 -2.26 -3.93
CA CYS A 75 4.66 -1.42 -5.09
C CYS A 75 3.64 -2.04 -6.04
N ALA A 76 3.56 -3.37 -6.13
CA ALA A 76 2.55 -4.07 -6.92
C ALA A 76 1.12 -3.85 -6.38
N GLN A 77 0.99 -3.63 -5.09
CA GLN A 77 -0.29 -3.45 -4.38
C GLN A 77 -0.64 -1.96 -4.24
N ASN A 78 -1.01 -1.32 -5.34
CA ASN A 78 -1.21 0.13 -5.39
C ASN A 78 -2.12 0.69 -4.27
N PRO A 79 -3.32 0.13 -3.98
CA PRO A 79 -4.16 0.62 -2.89
C PRO A 79 -3.61 0.26 -1.49
N LEU A 80 -2.72 -0.73 -1.39
CA LEU A 80 -2.18 -1.23 -0.12
C LEU A 80 -0.78 -0.72 0.19
N ARG A 81 -0.15 -0.04 -0.77
CA ARG A 81 1.25 0.40 -0.65
C ARG A 81 1.54 1.11 0.65
N GLU A 82 0.68 2.06 1.01
CA GLU A 82 0.92 2.89 2.19
C GLU A 82 0.71 2.12 3.49
N VAL A 83 -0.29 1.26 3.55
CA VAL A 83 -0.52 0.43 4.74
C VAL A 83 0.59 -0.61 4.93
N LEU A 84 1.10 -1.22 3.85
CA LEU A 84 2.24 -2.15 3.91
C LEU A 84 3.53 -1.43 4.34
N TYR A 85 3.78 -0.22 3.83
CA TYR A 85 4.88 0.62 4.29
C TYR A 85 4.77 0.94 5.78
N LYS A 86 3.59 1.37 6.25
CA LYS A 86 3.34 1.65 7.67
C LYS A 86 3.53 0.42 8.55
N LEU A 87 3.17 -0.75 8.04
CA LEU A 87 3.37 -2.03 8.74
C LEU A 87 4.87 -2.33 8.93
N LEU A 88 5.70 -2.17 7.88
CA LEU A 88 7.15 -2.29 8.00
C LEU A 88 7.74 -1.33 9.04
N VAL A 89 7.26 -0.09 9.08
CA VAL A 89 7.72 0.89 10.06
C VAL A 89 7.25 0.56 11.48
N HIS A 90 6.01 0.11 11.64
CA HIS A 90 5.42 -0.23 12.94
C HIS A 90 6.14 -1.39 13.62
N CYS A 91 6.54 -2.40 12.85
CA CYS A 91 7.23 -3.58 13.34
C CYS A 91 8.76 -3.44 13.42
N THR A 92 9.33 -2.22 13.32
CA THR A 92 10.77 -2.01 13.54
C THR A 92 11.21 -2.42 14.94
N GLU A 93 10.33 -2.30 15.91
CA GLU A 93 10.38 -2.96 17.20
C GLU A 93 9.45 -4.18 17.18
N GLN A 94 9.81 -5.21 17.95
CA GLN A 94 8.97 -6.41 18.06
C GLN A 94 7.57 -6.04 18.58
N ARG A 95 6.52 -6.53 17.90
CA ARG A 95 5.12 -6.33 18.23
C ARG A 95 4.38 -7.66 18.26
N SER A 96 3.46 -7.84 19.18
CA SER A 96 2.59 -9.00 19.17
C SER A 96 1.69 -8.99 17.92
N PHE A 97 1.28 -10.15 17.47
CA PHE A 97 0.40 -10.28 16.31
C PHE A 97 -0.90 -9.48 16.48
N CYS A 98 -1.49 -9.54 17.68
CA CYS A 98 -2.71 -8.81 18.02
C CYS A 98 -2.53 -7.28 17.93
N GLU A 99 -1.42 -6.73 18.47
CA GLU A 99 -1.12 -5.29 18.36
C GLU A 99 -0.99 -4.84 16.89
N VAL A 100 -0.41 -5.69 16.04
CA VAL A 100 -0.25 -5.40 14.61
C VAL A 100 -1.61 -5.42 13.90
N GLU A 101 -2.47 -6.39 14.19
CA GLU A 101 -3.84 -6.42 13.64
C GLU A 101 -4.64 -5.19 14.05
N GLU A 102 -4.58 -4.82 15.34
CA GLU A 102 -5.23 -3.60 15.83
C GLU A 102 -4.68 -2.32 15.20
N PHE A 103 -3.36 -2.26 14.97
CA PHE A 103 -2.73 -1.15 14.27
C PHE A 103 -3.25 -1.03 12.84
N LEU A 104 -3.30 -2.15 12.10
CA LEU A 104 -3.79 -2.17 10.71
C LEU A 104 -5.26 -1.76 10.62
N ALA A 105 -6.11 -2.27 11.53
CA ALA A 105 -7.53 -1.95 11.53
C ALA A 105 -7.83 -0.44 11.73
N LYS A 106 -6.88 0.32 12.29
CA LYS A 106 -6.99 1.76 12.54
C LYS A 106 -6.40 2.63 11.41
N GLN A 107 -5.77 2.02 10.40
CA GLN A 107 -5.18 2.80 9.29
C GLN A 107 -6.26 3.34 8.37
N ASP A 108 -6.09 4.58 7.91
CA ASP A 108 -7.04 5.26 7.03
C ASP A 108 -7.33 4.46 5.75
N GLU A 109 -6.31 3.85 5.18
CA GLU A 109 -6.43 3.03 3.99
C GLU A 109 -7.34 1.82 4.23
N CYS A 110 -7.33 1.24 5.42
CA CYS A 110 -8.20 0.13 5.80
C CYS A 110 -9.61 0.61 6.16
N VAL A 111 -9.75 1.81 6.73
CA VAL A 111 -11.04 2.36 7.17
C VAL A 111 -11.85 2.95 6.01
N TYR A 112 -11.19 3.69 5.11
CA TYR A 112 -11.86 4.49 4.07
C TYR A 112 -11.72 3.94 2.67
N SER A 113 -10.70 3.13 2.39
CA SER A 113 -10.58 2.41 1.14
C SER A 113 -11.20 1.04 1.33
N HIS A 114 -11.96 0.56 0.35
CA HIS A 114 -12.54 -0.80 0.37
C HIS A 114 -11.44 -1.83 0.14
N VAL A 115 -10.54 -1.97 1.13
CA VAL A 115 -9.49 -2.98 1.11
C VAL A 115 -10.15 -4.32 1.45
N GLU A 116 -10.16 -5.24 0.50
CA GLU A 116 -10.74 -6.58 0.68
C GLU A 116 -9.83 -7.51 1.50
N GLN A 117 -8.53 -7.19 1.58
CA GLN A 117 -7.55 -7.99 2.29
C GLN A 117 -7.72 -7.82 3.81
N THR A 118 -7.72 -8.97 4.50
CA THR A 118 -7.72 -8.98 5.96
C THR A 118 -6.37 -8.52 6.50
N PRO A 119 -6.29 -7.99 7.75
CA PRO A 119 -5.01 -7.69 8.40
C PRO A 119 -4.02 -8.85 8.36
N HIS A 120 -4.50 -10.07 8.59
CA HIS A 120 -3.73 -11.29 8.49
C HIS A 120 -3.08 -11.45 7.10
N ALA A 121 -3.83 -11.29 6.02
CA ALA A 121 -3.30 -11.38 4.66
C ALA A 121 -2.22 -10.34 4.39
N LEU A 122 -2.38 -9.10 4.87
CA LEU A 122 -1.38 -8.03 4.73
C LEU A 122 -0.07 -8.36 5.46
N ILE A 123 -0.17 -8.93 6.66
CA ILE A 123 0.99 -9.39 7.44
C ILE A 123 1.76 -10.47 6.65
N PHE A 124 1.03 -11.50 6.18
CA PHE A 124 1.67 -12.63 5.49
C PHE A 124 2.27 -12.24 4.14
N MET A 125 1.74 -11.25 3.44
CA MET A 125 2.38 -10.72 2.24
C MET A 125 3.81 -10.24 2.51
N LEU A 126 4.06 -9.63 3.67
CA LEU A 126 5.40 -9.15 4.04
C LEU A 126 6.25 -10.27 4.66
N VAL A 127 5.67 -11.23 5.35
CA VAL A 127 6.39 -12.42 5.85
C VAL A 127 6.91 -13.26 4.67
N ASP A 128 6.06 -13.53 3.69
CA ASP A 128 6.40 -14.34 2.51
C ASP A 128 7.49 -13.71 1.63
N THR A 129 7.71 -12.40 1.76
CA THR A 129 8.73 -11.66 1.00
C THR A 129 9.96 -11.28 1.83
N ASP A 130 10.13 -11.86 3.02
CA ASP A 130 11.19 -11.50 3.96
C ASP A 130 11.17 -10.05 4.45
N GLY A 131 10.04 -9.34 4.33
CA GLY A 131 9.87 -7.99 4.87
C GLY A 131 9.65 -7.97 6.38
N LEU A 132 8.91 -8.96 6.88
CA LEU A 132 8.69 -9.23 8.29
C LEU A 132 9.16 -10.63 8.64
N GLU A 133 9.61 -10.80 9.86
CA GLU A 133 9.93 -12.09 10.49
C GLU A 133 8.90 -12.38 11.57
N ARG A 134 8.43 -13.63 11.64
CA ARG A 134 7.58 -14.14 12.69
C ARG A 134 8.43 -14.78 13.77
N VAL A 135 8.30 -14.33 14.99
CA VAL A 135 9.00 -14.83 16.16
C VAL A 135 8.03 -15.64 17.01
N SER A 136 8.30 -16.92 17.22
CA SER A 136 7.52 -17.79 18.10
C SER A 136 7.77 -17.43 19.57
N LEU A 137 6.71 -17.34 20.37
CA LEU A 137 6.78 -16.97 21.78
C LEU A 137 6.22 -18.08 22.66
N ASP A 138 6.87 -18.31 23.82
CA ASP A 138 6.33 -19.18 24.87
C ASP A 138 5.19 -18.51 25.67
N ALA A 139 4.56 -19.24 26.58
CA ALA A 139 3.49 -18.75 27.45
C ALA A 139 3.92 -17.60 28.40
N GLN A 140 5.21 -17.33 28.54
CA GLN A 140 5.78 -16.23 29.29
C GLN A 140 6.12 -15.02 28.40
N GLY A 141 5.94 -15.16 27.08
CA GLY A 141 6.25 -14.13 26.08
C GLY A 141 7.73 -14.05 25.71
N ASN A 142 8.53 -15.06 26.04
CA ASN A 142 9.92 -15.13 25.62
C ASN A 142 10.01 -15.71 24.20
N ALA A 143 10.96 -15.19 23.40
CA ALA A 143 11.23 -15.71 22.07
C ALA A 143 11.80 -17.14 22.17
N LEU A 144 11.23 -18.07 21.42
CA LEU A 144 11.72 -19.43 21.26
C LEU A 144 12.79 -19.47 20.15
N ASP A 145 13.80 -20.30 20.37
CA ASP A 145 14.83 -20.50 19.36
C ASP A 145 14.27 -21.39 18.22
N GLU A 146 14.19 -20.82 17.04
CA GLU A 146 13.72 -21.51 15.82
C GLU A 146 14.57 -22.77 15.51
N ALA A 147 15.87 -22.72 15.79
CA ALA A 147 16.74 -23.88 15.62
C ALA A 147 16.40 -25.02 16.60
N TYR A 148 15.97 -24.65 17.81
CA TYR A 148 15.49 -25.63 18.80
C TYR A 148 14.13 -26.19 18.38
N LEU A 149 13.18 -25.33 17.98
CA LEU A 149 11.86 -25.77 17.50
C LEU A 149 11.98 -26.74 16.31
N ALA A 150 12.91 -26.50 15.40
CA ALA A 150 13.16 -27.37 14.24
C ALA A 150 13.68 -28.75 14.61
N THR A 151 14.14 -29.00 15.86
CA THR A 151 14.58 -30.32 16.35
C THR A 151 13.45 -31.15 16.95
N LEU A 152 12.30 -30.52 17.24
CA LEU A 152 11.12 -31.12 17.85
C LEU A 152 10.23 -31.77 16.80
N SER A 153 9.33 -32.63 17.21
CA SER A 153 8.17 -32.99 16.40
C SER A 153 7.19 -31.83 16.29
N GLU A 154 6.30 -31.85 15.30
CA GLU A 154 5.30 -30.82 15.07
C GLU A 154 4.40 -30.61 16.31
N ASP A 155 3.92 -31.71 16.93
CA ASP A 155 3.10 -31.66 18.13
C ASP A 155 3.86 -31.06 19.34
N GLU A 156 5.14 -31.41 19.53
CA GLU A 156 5.96 -30.86 20.62
C GLU A 156 6.28 -29.37 20.40
N ALA A 157 6.48 -28.94 19.16
CA ALA A 157 6.71 -27.54 18.85
C ALA A 157 5.43 -26.72 19.06
N ASP A 158 4.27 -27.24 18.63
CA ASP A 158 2.97 -26.59 18.81
C ASP A 158 2.59 -26.45 20.29
N ASP A 159 2.94 -27.44 21.15
CA ASP A 159 2.70 -27.36 22.61
C ASP A 159 3.56 -26.27 23.30
N LEU A 160 4.69 -25.87 22.71
CA LEU A 160 5.58 -24.84 23.25
C LEU A 160 5.25 -23.43 22.78
N VAL A 161 4.67 -23.28 21.59
CA VAL A 161 4.35 -21.99 21.00
C VAL A 161 2.98 -21.54 21.46
N ASP A 162 2.93 -20.53 22.33
CA ASP A 162 1.67 -19.93 22.80
C ASP A 162 1.18 -18.82 21.84
N SER A 163 2.08 -18.03 21.32
CA SER A 163 1.76 -16.89 20.47
C SER A 163 2.90 -16.52 19.53
N PHE A 164 2.66 -15.48 18.71
CA PHE A 164 3.65 -14.97 17.76
C PHE A 164 3.82 -13.48 17.92
N ALA A 165 5.04 -13.01 17.68
CA ALA A 165 5.37 -11.63 17.46
C ALA A 165 5.91 -11.42 16.04
N LEU A 166 5.94 -10.17 15.62
CA LEU A 166 6.42 -9.73 14.31
C LEU A 166 7.54 -8.70 14.50
N ILE A 167 8.58 -8.81 13.71
CA ILE A 167 9.67 -7.85 13.66
C ILE A 167 10.06 -7.60 12.21
N THR A 168 10.40 -6.35 11.88
CA THR A 168 10.88 -6.00 10.54
C THR A 168 12.30 -6.51 10.33
N THR A 169 12.51 -7.27 9.29
CA THR A 169 13.82 -7.81 8.91
C THR A 169 14.80 -6.71 8.46
N GLU A 170 16.05 -7.05 8.20
CA GLU A 170 17.00 -6.11 7.59
C GLU A 170 16.55 -5.68 6.20
N ALA A 171 16.04 -6.61 5.37
CA ALA A 171 15.48 -6.32 4.05
C ALA A 171 14.23 -5.43 4.15
N GLY A 172 13.34 -5.70 5.12
CA GLY A 172 12.17 -4.87 5.40
C GLY A 172 12.53 -3.45 5.80
N ARG A 173 13.55 -3.26 6.64
CA ARG A 173 14.05 -1.92 7.02
C ARG A 173 14.66 -1.17 5.84
N ALA A 174 15.45 -1.86 5.01
CA ALA A 174 16.00 -1.27 3.79
C ALA A 174 14.89 -0.87 2.81
N ALA A 175 13.89 -1.74 2.62
CA ALA A 175 12.71 -1.44 1.80
C ALA A 175 11.91 -0.25 2.36
N ALA A 176 11.66 -0.18 3.66
CA ALA A 176 10.98 0.96 4.30
C ALA A 176 11.73 2.28 4.07
N ALA A 177 13.08 2.27 4.13
CA ALA A 177 13.89 3.45 3.81
C ALA A 177 13.75 3.89 2.34
N LEU A 178 13.61 2.95 1.40
CA LEU A 178 13.35 3.23 -0.01
C LEU A 178 11.92 3.77 -0.24
N LEU A 179 10.96 3.21 0.47
CA LEU A 179 9.52 3.53 0.38
C LEU A 179 9.10 4.73 1.21
N ASN A 180 10.03 5.39 1.90
CA ASN A 180 9.74 6.56 2.74
C ASN A 180 9.02 7.68 1.95
N PRO A 181 7.88 8.22 2.43
CA PRO A 181 7.08 9.23 1.73
C PRO A 181 7.88 10.46 1.32
N ALA A 182 8.75 10.97 2.20
CA ALA A 182 9.58 12.16 1.88
C ALA A 182 10.59 11.87 0.76
N ARG A 183 11.12 10.64 0.69
CA ARG A 183 11.99 10.21 -0.41
C ARG A 183 11.21 10.10 -1.71
N ARG A 184 10.03 9.48 -1.69
CA ARG A 184 9.15 9.33 -2.86
C ARG A 184 8.72 10.69 -3.40
N LEU A 185 8.34 11.63 -2.52
CA LEU A 185 7.99 12.99 -2.91
C LEU A 185 9.17 13.71 -3.56
N ARG A 186 10.35 13.68 -2.94
CA ARG A 186 11.57 14.31 -3.52
C ARG A 186 11.92 13.75 -4.89
N ALA A 187 11.84 12.43 -5.07
CA ALA A 187 12.06 11.81 -6.37
C ALA A 187 11.03 12.31 -7.41
N ARG A 188 9.76 12.39 -7.02
CA ARG A 188 8.68 12.91 -7.89
C ARG A 188 8.92 14.35 -8.32
N LEU A 189 9.34 15.21 -7.39
CA LEU A 189 9.62 16.63 -7.68
C LEU A 189 10.85 16.78 -8.60
N ALA A 190 11.85 15.91 -8.42
CA ALA A 190 13.05 15.92 -9.25
C ALA A 190 12.77 15.47 -10.71
N GLU A 191 11.81 14.58 -10.93
CA GLU A 191 11.42 14.14 -12.29
C GLU A 191 10.77 15.28 -13.10
N HIS A 192 10.03 16.16 -12.43
CA HIS A 192 9.28 17.26 -13.07
C HIS A 192 9.38 18.55 -12.27
N PRO A 193 10.55 19.23 -12.25
CA PRO A 193 10.79 20.41 -11.43
C PRO A 193 9.79 21.55 -11.68
N HIS A 194 9.32 21.71 -12.92
CA HIS A 194 8.34 22.74 -13.31
C HIS A 194 6.95 22.54 -12.68
N ARG A 195 6.65 21.35 -12.11
CA ARG A 195 5.39 21.03 -11.42
C ARG A 195 5.49 21.19 -9.91
N THR A 196 6.67 21.52 -9.38
CA THR A 196 6.93 21.58 -7.93
C THR A 196 5.98 22.55 -7.23
N GLU A 197 5.72 23.72 -7.83
CA GLU A 197 4.79 24.69 -7.28
C GLU A 197 3.35 24.16 -7.21
N THR A 198 2.91 23.46 -8.24
CA THR A 198 1.57 22.84 -8.28
C THR A 198 1.39 21.81 -7.17
N TYR A 199 2.38 20.91 -7.00
CA TYR A 199 2.37 19.93 -5.91
C TYR A 199 2.38 20.62 -4.53
N HIS A 200 3.19 21.65 -4.36
CA HIS A 200 3.24 22.40 -3.10
C HIS A 200 1.89 23.04 -2.74
N LYS A 201 1.28 23.75 -3.68
CA LYS A 201 0.00 24.42 -3.47
C LYS A 201 -1.12 23.42 -3.18
N LEU A 202 -1.20 22.32 -3.92
CA LEU A 202 -2.20 21.27 -3.68
C LEU A 202 -2.00 20.59 -2.32
N LEU A 203 -0.77 20.23 -1.97
CA LEU A 203 -0.48 19.64 -0.66
C LEU A 203 -0.80 20.62 0.48
N SER A 204 -0.47 21.91 0.32
CA SER A 204 -0.81 22.97 1.28
C SER A 204 -2.32 23.12 1.45
N LEU A 205 -3.08 23.04 0.36
CA LEU A 205 -4.54 23.08 0.40
C LEU A 205 -5.11 21.90 1.21
N CYS A 206 -4.64 20.68 0.96
CA CYS A 206 -5.04 19.47 1.69
C CYS A 206 -4.59 19.48 3.16
N ALA A 207 -3.52 20.20 3.49
CA ALA A 207 -3.03 20.34 4.87
C ALA A 207 -3.83 21.36 5.68
N GLN A 208 -4.41 22.38 5.03
CA GLN A 208 -5.25 23.39 5.69
C GLN A 208 -6.62 22.83 6.07
N SER A 209 -7.22 22.03 5.20
CA SER A 209 -8.53 21.40 5.42
C SER A 209 -8.76 20.23 4.46
N PRO A 210 -9.60 19.24 4.83
CA PRO A 210 -10.02 18.18 3.93
C PRO A 210 -10.63 18.72 2.63
N GLN A 211 -10.24 18.18 1.47
CA GLN A 211 -10.65 18.65 0.15
C GLN A 211 -11.38 17.55 -0.63
N THR A 212 -12.55 17.86 -1.14
CA THR A 212 -13.23 17.01 -2.13
C THR A 212 -12.65 17.26 -3.53
N LEU A 213 -12.82 16.31 -4.44
CA LEU A 213 -12.34 16.48 -5.82
C LEU A 213 -12.93 17.73 -6.50
N PRO A 214 -14.24 18.06 -6.39
CA PRO A 214 -14.78 19.30 -6.94
C PRO A 214 -14.14 20.58 -6.36
N GLN A 215 -13.76 20.57 -5.08
CA GLN A 215 -13.04 21.71 -4.46
C GLN A 215 -11.62 21.85 -5.02
N ILE A 216 -10.93 20.74 -5.22
CA ILE A 216 -9.61 20.72 -5.87
C ILE A 216 -9.73 21.22 -7.32
N GLU A 217 -10.71 20.74 -8.08
CA GLU A 217 -10.98 21.23 -9.44
C GLU A 217 -11.24 22.72 -9.49
N GLN A 218 -12.02 23.25 -8.54
CA GLN A 218 -12.31 24.68 -8.44
C GLN A 218 -11.02 25.47 -8.11
N PHE A 219 -10.21 24.96 -7.17
CA PHE A 219 -8.92 25.56 -6.84
C PHE A 219 -7.99 25.68 -8.05
N PHE A 220 -7.95 24.66 -8.92
CA PHE A 220 -7.16 24.71 -10.17
C PHE A 220 -7.72 25.71 -11.17
N LYS A 221 -9.04 25.87 -11.26
CA LYS A 221 -9.69 26.89 -12.11
C LYS A 221 -9.39 28.32 -11.63
N ASP A 222 -9.42 28.53 -10.32
CA ASP A 222 -9.19 29.83 -9.70
C ASP A 222 -7.70 30.22 -9.63
N THR A 223 -6.79 29.26 -9.90
CA THR A 223 -5.34 29.49 -9.88
C THR A 223 -4.74 29.18 -11.28
N PRO A 224 -4.89 30.10 -12.25
CA PRO A 224 -4.34 29.91 -13.59
C PRO A 224 -2.84 29.63 -13.56
N GLY A 225 -2.37 28.74 -14.40
CA GLY A 225 -0.96 28.33 -14.51
C GLY A 225 -0.60 27.06 -13.72
N LEU A 226 -1.43 26.61 -12.76
CA LEU A 226 -1.17 25.34 -12.07
C LEU A 226 -1.46 24.11 -12.94
N ALA A 227 -2.43 24.20 -13.84
CA ALA A 227 -2.88 23.09 -14.68
C ALA A 227 -2.16 23.01 -16.03
N LEU A 228 -1.34 24.00 -16.38
CA LEU A 228 -0.64 24.02 -17.65
C LEU A 228 0.73 23.34 -17.51
N ASP A 229 0.91 22.24 -18.25
CA ASP A 229 2.24 21.71 -18.47
C ASP A 229 2.94 22.64 -19.49
N GLN A 230 3.82 23.49 -18.99
CA GLN A 230 4.54 24.48 -19.81
C GLN A 230 5.44 23.85 -20.88
N VAL A 231 5.71 22.53 -20.75
CA VAL A 231 6.59 21.79 -21.68
C VAL A 231 5.83 21.28 -22.91
N THR A 232 4.53 21.08 -22.81
CA THR A 232 3.70 20.63 -23.94
C THR A 232 2.44 21.50 -24.06
N SER A 233 2.43 22.37 -25.04
CA SER A 233 1.29 23.28 -25.35
C SER A 233 -0.05 22.55 -25.63
N TYR A 234 -0.08 21.22 -25.58
CA TYR A 234 -1.19 20.41 -26.06
C TYR A 234 -1.94 19.62 -24.98
N HIS A 235 -1.43 19.48 -23.75
CA HIS A 235 -2.06 18.68 -22.72
C HIS A 235 -2.06 19.40 -21.38
N THR A 236 -3.23 19.82 -20.95
CA THR A 236 -3.50 20.21 -19.56
C THR A 236 -3.61 18.95 -18.73
N LEU A 237 -2.80 18.82 -17.69
CA LEU A 237 -2.96 17.74 -16.72
C LEU A 237 -4.19 18.01 -15.86
N SER A 238 -5.04 17.00 -15.66
CA SER A 238 -6.19 17.10 -14.78
C SER A 238 -5.76 17.19 -13.31
N PRO A 239 -6.57 17.79 -12.43
CA PRO A 239 -6.34 17.77 -10.98
C PRO A 239 -6.13 16.38 -10.42
N ASP A 240 -6.86 15.36 -10.92
CA ASP A 240 -6.74 13.95 -10.52
C ASP A 240 -5.33 13.42 -10.68
N TYR A 241 -4.61 13.84 -11.72
CA TYR A 241 -3.23 13.44 -11.93
C TYR A 241 -2.34 13.84 -10.74
N TYR A 242 -2.49 15.07 -10.24
CA TYR A 242 -1.70 15.59 -9.13
C TYR A 242 -2.08 14.92 -7.81
N VAL A 243 -3.39 14.69 -7.61
CA VAL A 243 -3.91 13.95 -6.46
C VAL A 243 -3.35 12.53 -6.43
N ASP A 244 -3.48 11.77 -7.53
CA ASP A 244 -2.93 10.41 -7.68
C ASP A 244 -1.42 10.35 -7.36
N ARG A 245 -0.66 11.37 -7.81
CA ARG A 245 0.79 11.39 -7.56
C ARG A 245 1.15 11.69 -6.11
N LEU A 246 0.44 12.61 -5.44
CA LEU A 246 0.66 12.90 -4.02
C LEU A 246 0.21 11.74 -3.14
N GLU A 247 -0.90 11.08 -3.46
CA GLU A 247 -1.35 9.86 -2.79
C GLU A 247 -0.30 8.74 -2.92
N LYS A 248 0.18 8.49 -4.14
CA LYS A 248 1.25 7.52 -4.40
C LYS A 248 2.57 7.82 -3.70
N CYS A 249 2.80 9.08 -3.34
CA CYS A 249 3.90 9.47 -2.48
C CYS A 249 3.61 9.25 -0.99
N GLY A 250 2.36 8.99 -0.59
CA GLY A 250 1.95 8.82 0.81
C GLY A 250 1.86 10.15 1.58
N VAL A 251 1.80 11.29 0.89
CA VAL A 251 1.73 12.61 1.51
C VAL A 251 0.31 13.16 1.62
N ILE A 252 -0.64 12.57 0.92
CA ILE A 252 -2.08 12.75 1.12
C ILE A 252 -2.76 11.39 1.22
N VAL A 253 -3.95 11.36 1.86
CA VAL A 253 -4.76 10.16 2.04
C VAL A 253 -6.24 10.50 1.92
N TRP A 254 -7.05 9.55 1.43
CA TRP A 254 -8.49 9.69 1.38
C TRP A 254 -9.14 9.32 2.72
N ARG A 255 -9.92 10.25 3.30
CA ARG A 255 -10.72 10.09 4.54
C ARG A 255 -12.16 10.58 4.31
N GLY A 256 -12.79 10.18 3.19
CA GLY A 256 -14.04 10.83 2.73
C GLY A 256 -13.79 12.16 2.01
N ALA A 257 -12.59 12.70 2.15
CA ALA A 257 -12.01 13.82 1.42
C ALA A 257 -10.47 13.66 1.44
N TRP A 258 -9.75 14.36 0.58
CA TRP A 258 -8.29 14.35 0.54
C TRP A 258 -7.70 15.17 1.68
N CYS A 259 -6.89 14.54 2.52
CA CYS A 259 -6.22 15.15 3.66
C CYS A 259 -4.72 14.96 3.55
N ALA A 260 -3.91 15.92 3.99
CA ALA A 260 -2.48 15.69 4.15
C ALA A 260 -2.24 14.65 5.27
N THR A 261 -1.29 13.74 5.02
CA THR A 261 -0.76 12.83 6.05
C THR A 261 0.23 13.57 6.95
N GLN A 262 0.64 12.97 8.06
CA GLN A 262 1.71 13.52 8.89
C GLN A 262 2.99 13.73 8.06
N ALA A 263 3.35 12.77 7.20
CA ALA A 263 4.50 12.91 6.30
C ALA A 263 4.33 14.06 5.31
N GLY A 264 3.09 14.32 4.86
CA GLY A 264 2.77 15.48 4.00
C GLY A 264 2.97 16.82 4.72
N VAL A 265 2.53 16.92 5.98
CA VAL A 265 2.72 18.12 6.81
C VAL A 265 4.20 18.36 7.07
N GLU A 266 4.96 17.32 7.42
CA GLU A 266 6.42 17.41 7.61
C GLU A 266 7.15 17.80 6.33
N ALA A 267 6.72 17.26 5.18
CA ALA A 267 7.26 17.64 3.88
C ALA A 267 7.02 19.10 3.54
N LEU A 268 5.86 19.66 3.88
CA LEU A 268 5.59 21.10 3.73
C LEU A 268 6.49 21.95 4.62
N ALA A 269 6.68 21.56 5.87
CA ALA A 269 7.55 22.27 6.81
C ALA A 269 9.03 22.26 6.35
N ALA A 270 9.44 21.21 5.64
CA ALA A 270 10.78 21.07 5.08
C ALA A 270 10.88 21.50 3.61
N TRP A 271 9.81 22.11 3.04
CA TRP A 271 9.79 22.47 1.63
C TRP A 271 10.82 23.56 1.34
N PRO A 272 11.68 23.36 0.34
CA PRO A 272 12.64 24.39 -0.02
C PRO A 272 11.88 25.64 -0.48
N GLU A 273 12.21 26.78 0.10
CA GLU A 273 11.69 28.06 -0.43
C GLU A 273 12.04 28.17 -1.92
N PRO A 274 11.09 28.59 -2.77
CA PRO A 274 11.39 28.82 -4.17
C PRO A 274 12.59 29.76 -4.23
N ALA A 275 13.67 29.31 -4.89
CA ALA A 275 14.83 30.19 -5.11
C ALA A 275 14.29 31.47 -5.73
N SER A 276 14.34 32.57 -4.96
CA SER A 276 13.96 33.89 -5.44
C SER A 276 14.80 34.18 -6.67
N HIS A 277 14.20 34.00 -7.84
CA HIS A 277 14.80 34.46 -9.08
C HIS A 277 14.90 35.99 -8.97
N SER A 278 16.05 36.45 -8.49
CA SER A 278 16.43 37.84 -8.63
C SER A 278 16.46 38.13 -10.14
N ALA A 279 15.52 38.96 -10.56
CA ALA A 279 15.37 39.45 -11.91
C ALA A 279 16.57 40.30 -12.31
#